data_2dad584d8c1c5d75178ce3c0e8dbf6a7
#
_entry.id   2dad584d8c1c5d75178ce3c0e8dbf6a7
#
_cell.length_a   1.000
_cell.length_b   1.000
_cell.length_c   1.000
_cell.angle_alpha   90.00
_cell.angle_beta   90.00
_cell.angle_gamma   90.00
#
_symmetry.space_group_name_H-M   'P 1'
#
loop_
_entity.id
_entity.type
_entity.pdbx_description
1 polymer ?
#
loop_
_entity_poly.entity_id
_entity_poly.type
_entity_poly.pdbx_seq_one_letter_code
_entity_poly.pdbx_strand_id
1 'polypeptide(L)'
;MRRFIFKDQIVFENDNYLAISKPAGVSSLHERIGLANSVIEQAKRHDENLQLCHRLDKETSGVLLLSKHAKAYSHAAVAFEKRRVTKVYHALSDGVHSVADLEINLPLTTTRSGRSAISKLKGKPSKTIVNSIENFGHFTLLECKPESGRQHQIRIHLASQNAPIAADEIYGGKMPYLSRFKRGFTPNKNDEEKPMIVRFALHAYSLELEDIDRTPMKIIADYPKDFAVFIKLLRKYDKAGSTF
;
A
#
# COMPACT_ATOMS: atom_id res chain seq x y z
N MET A 1 -8.54 -10.89 15.42
CA MET A 1 -8.29 -10.79 13.95
C MET A 1 -9.14 -11.86 13.26
N ARG A 2 -9.92 -11.49 12.22
CA ARG A 2 -10.58 -12.50 11.38
C ARG A 2 -9.49 -13.31 10.67
N ARG A 3 -9.68 -14.64 10.59
CA ARG A 3 -8.76 -15.53 9.87
C ARG A 3 -8.71 -15.10 8.40
N PHE A 4 -7.52 -14.94 7.83
CA PHE A 4 -7.35 -14.70 6.40
C PHE A 4 -7.80 -15.94 5.61
N ILE A 5 -8.80 -15.77 4.75
CA ILE A 5 -9.30 -16.80 3.84
C ILE A 5 -9.00 -16.31 2.43
N PHE A 6 -8.11 -17.00 1.72
CA PHE A 6 -7.60 -16.58 0.41
C PHE A 6 -8.72 -16.38 -0.62
N LYS A 7 -9.65 -17.34 -0.68
CA LYS A 7 -10.75 -17.35 -1.65
C LYS A 7 -11.67 -16.12 -1.52
N ASP A 8 -11.88 -15.63 -0.30
CA ASP A 8 -12.74 -14.46 -0.04
C ASP A 8 -12.09 -13.14 -0.47
N GLN A 9 -10.81 -13.17 -0.83
CA GLN A 9 -10.04 -11.99 -1.24
C GLN A 9 -9.86 -11.88 -2.75
N ILE A 10 -10.34 -12.84 -3.54
CA ILE A 10 -10.21 -12.82 -5.00
C ILE A 10 -11.03 -11.66 -5.56
N VAL A 11 -10.38 -10.76 -6.31
CA VAL A 11 -10.99 -9.58 -6.95
C VAL A 11 -10.94 -9.64 -8.47
N PHE A 12 -10.12 -10.55 -9.01
CA PHE A 12 -10.00 -10.76 -10.45
C PHE A 12 -9.49 -12.17 -10.73
N GLU A 13 -10.01 -12.78 -11.78
CA GLU A 13 -9.52 -14.08 -12.29
C GLU A 13 -9.81 -14.20 -13.79
N ASN A 14 -8.80 -14.70 -14.53
CA ASN A 14 -8.94 -15.17 -15.91
C ASN A 14 -8.09 -16.44 -16.13
N ASP A 15 -7.85 -16.84 -17.38
CA ASP A 15 -7.08 -18.06 -17.69
C ASP A 15 -5.62 -17.97 -17.26
N ASN A 16 -5.03 -16.76 -17.26
CA ASN A 16 -3.60 -16.52 -17.04
C ASN A 16 -3.29 -16.04 -15.62
N TYR A 17 -4.19 -15.24 -15.02
CA TYR A 17 -3.95 -14.53 -13.78
C TYR A 17 -5.08 -14.65 -12.77
N LEU A 18 -4.71 -14.52 -11.52
CA LEU A 18 -5.61 -14.33 -10.39
C LEU A 18 -5.08 -13.15 -9.56
N ALA A 19 -5.94 -12.27 -9.12
CA ALA A 19 -5.56 -11.21 -8.19
C ALA A 19 -6.44 -11.20 -6.95
N ILE A 20 -5.81 -10.87 -5.83
CA ILE A 20 -6.52 -10.73 -4.55
C ILE A 20 -6.39 -9.30 -4.02
N SER A 21 -7.37 -8.89 -3.22
CA SER A 21 -7.23 -7.76 -2.29
C SER A 21 -6.53 -8.25 -1.03
N LYS A 22 -5.18 -8.19 -1.01
CA LYS A 22 -4.39 -8.64 0.15
C LYS A 22 -4.76 -7.82 1.39
N PRO A 23 -5.19 -8.44 2.49
CA PRO A 23 -5.38 -7.71 3.74
C PRO A 23 -4.03 -7.26 4.32
N ALA A 24 -4.06 -6.20 5.12
CA ALA A 24 -2.92 -5.81 5.94
C ALA A 24 -2.65 -6.85 7.05
N GLY A 25 -1.42 -6.89 7.54
CA GLY A 25 -0.99 -7.84 8.57
C GLY A 25 -0.64 -9.23 8.05
N VAL A 26 -0.85 -9.51 6.74
CA VAL A 26 -0.51 -10.78 6.10
C VAL A 26 0.70 -10.60 5.19
N SER A 27 1.73 -11.40 5.39
CA SER A 27 2.93 -11.38 4.55
C SER A 27 2.67 -11.96 3.16
N SER A 28 3.23 -11.35 2.11
CA SER A 28 3.14 -11.89 0.74
C SER A 28 3.89 -13.22 0.61
N LEU A 29 5.08 -13.30 1.20
CA LEU A 29 5.99 -14.46 1.16
C LEU A 29 6.15 -15.08 2.54
N HIS A 30 6.74 -16.28 2.60
CA HIS A 30 7.09 -16.92 3.86
C HIS A 30 7.97 -16.03 4.73
N GLU A 31 7.62 -15.88 6.00
CA GLU A 31 8.51 -15.29 7.00
C GLU A 31 9.50 -16.36 7.48
N ARG A 32 10.74 -15.94 7.77
CA ARG A 32 11.80 -16.87 8.22
C ARG A 32 11.50 -17.54 9.56
N ILE A 33 10.68 -16.91 10.37
CA ILE A 33 10.29 -17.37 11.71
C ILE A 33 8.79 -17.15 11.84
N GLY A 34 8.00 -18.22 11.98
CA GLY A 34 6.57 -18.14 12.26
C GLY A 34 5.71 -19.09 11.46
N LEU A 35 4.55 -19.38 12.00
CA LEU A 35 3.56 -20.29 11.46
C LEU A 35 3.00 -19.77 10.12
N ALA A 36 2.91 -20.66 9.23
CA ALA A 36 2.25 -20.78 7.95
C ALA A 36 0.95 -19.96 7.75
N ASN A 37 1.07 -18.66 7.41
CA ASN A 37 -0.09 -17.85 7.04
C ASN A 37 0.26 -16.74 6.00
N SER A 38 1.29 -16.96 5.17
CA SER A 38 1.58 -16.06 4.07
C SER A 38 0.57 -16.21 2.93
N VAL A 39 0.45 -15.17 2.10
CA VAL A 39 -0.42 -15.23 0.91
C VAL A 39 -0.02 -16.38 0.00
N ILE A 40 1.28 -16.55 -0.28
CA ILE A 40 1.74 -17.62 -1.19
C ILE A 40 1.37 -19.00 -0.69
N GLU A 41 1.40 -19.23 0.61
CA GLU A 41 1.03 -20.51 1.18
C GLU A 41 -0.48 -20.78 1.06
N GLN A 42 -1.32 -19.78 1.36
CA GLN A 42 -2.76 -19.92 1.18
C GLN A 42 -3.13 -20.04 -0.31
N ALA A 43 -2.41 -19.33 -1.19
CA ALA A 43 -2.57 -19.46 -2.63
C ALA A 43 -2.24 -20.88 -3.11
N LYS A 44 -1.12 -21.47 -2.64
CA LYS A 44 -0.72 -22.84 -2.98
C LYS A 44 -1.68 -23.92 -2.48
N ARG A 45 -2.42 -23.66 -1.39
CA ARG A 45 -3.49 -24.52 -0.92
C ARG A 45 -4.75 -24.41 -1.78
N HIS A 46 -4.95 -23.26 -2.42
CA HIS A 46 -6.08 -23.02 -3.32
C HIS A 46 -5.80 -23.63 -4.71
N ASP A 47 -4.63 -23.37 -5.27
CA ASP A 47 -4.09 -23.99 -6.49
C ASP A 47 -2.56 -24.01 -6.40
N GLU A 48 -1.97 -25.20 -6.50
CA GLU A 48 -0.52 -25.41 -6.39
C GLU A 48 0.32 -24.71 -7.45
N ASN A 49 -0.28 -24.35 -8.60
CA ASN A 49 0.39 -23.69 -9.71
C ASN A 49 0.52 -22.16 -9.49
N LEU A 50 -0.26 -21.57 -8.58
CA LEU A 50 -0.24 -20.13 -8.34
C LEU A 50 1.14 -19.64 -7.89
N GLN A 51 1.62 -18.57 -8.53
CA GLN A 51 2.90 -17.92 -8.22
C GLN A 51 2.70 -16.41 -8.09
N LEU A 52 3.31 -15.80 -7.08
CA LEU A 52 3.27 -14.33 -6.90
C LEU A 52 4.06 -13.63 -8.01
N CYS A 53 3.42 -12.75 -8.76
CA CYS A 53 4.08 -11.90 -9.77
C CYS A 53 4.88 -10.74 -9.14
N HIS A 54 4.47 -10.29 -7.95
CA HIS A 54 5.13 -9.23 -7.17
C HIS A 54 4.83 -9.41 -5.68
N ARG A 55 5.28 -8.48 -4.86
CA ARG A 55 5.03 -8.49 -3.40
C ARG A 55 4.57 -7.14 -2.90
N LEU A 56 3.80 -7.16 -1.83
CA LEU A 56 3.47 -6.01 -0.98
C LEU A 56 4.11 -6.19 0.39
N ASP A 57 4.37 -5.09 1.09
CA ASP A 57 4.77 -5.14 2.49
C ASP A 57 3.65 -5.74 3.34
N LYS A 58 3.98 -6.32 4.48
CA LYS A 58 3.03 -7.02 5.37
C LYS A 58 1.82 -6.14 5.70
N GLU A 59 2.06 -4.89 6.09
CA GLU A 59 1.02 -3.94 6.50
C GLU A 59 0.39 -3.18 5.32
N THR A 60 0.90 -3.32 4.10
CA THR A 60 0.25 -2.77 2.89
C THR A 60 -0.90 -3.67 2.48
N SER A 61 -2.09 -3.10 2.31
CA SER A 61 -3.26 -3.78 1.75
C SER A 61 -3.40 -3.54 0.24
N GLY A 62 -4.24 -4.29 -0.45
CA GLY A 62 -4.65 -4.04 -1.84
C GLY A 62 -4.20 -5.08 -2.85
N VAL A 63 -4.19 -4.70 -4.14
CA VAL A 63 -4.00 -5.61 -5.26
C VAL A 63 -2.68 -6.36 -5.19
N LEU A 64 -2.76 -7.67 -5.19
CA LEU A 64 -1.63 -8.58 -5.30
C LEU A 64 -1.90 -9.59 -6.41
N LEU A 65 -1.08 -9.56 -7.47
CA LEU A 65 -1.24 -10.38 -8.67
C LEU A 65 -0.49 -11.72 -8.53
N LEU A 66 -1.17 -12.79 -8.92
CA LEU A 66 -0.61 -14.13 -9.05
C LEU A 66 -0.79 -14.62 -10.49
N SER A 67 0.13 -15.40 -10.98
CA SER A 67 0.01 -16.15 -12.23
C SER A 67 -0.52 -17.55 -11.96
N LYS A 68 -1.29 -18.11 -12.90
CA LYS A 68 -1.88 -19.47 -12.80
C LYS A 68 -0.97 -20.54 -13.42
N HIS A 69 0.04 -20.14 -14.21
CA HIS A 69 1.00 -21.05 -14.85
C HIS A 69 2.31 -20.34 -15.21
N ALA A 70 3.34 -21.12 -15.54
CA ALA A 70 4.69 -20.62 -15.79
C ALA A 70 4.81 -19.60 -16.94
N LYS A 71 4.03 -19.74 -18.02
CA LYS A 71 4.03 -18.77 -19.14
C LYS A 71 3.52 -17.41 -18.68
N ALA A 72 2.42 -17.38 -17.90
CA ALA A 72 1.88 -16.15 -17.32
C ALA A 72 2.88 -15.53 -16.32
N TYR A 73 3.53 -16.34 -15.50
CA TYR A 73 4.58 -15.86 -14.59
C TYR A 73 5.71 -15.16 -15.35
N SER A 74 6.26 -15.80 -16.38
CA SER A 74 7.34 -15.23 -17.19
C SER A 74 6.92 -13.93 -17.87
N HIS A 75 5.70 -13.88 -18.42
CA HIS A 75 5.14 -12.68 -19.02
C HIS A 75 5.03 -11.52 -18.00
N ALA A 76 4.43 -11.77 -16.84
CA ALA A 76 4.33 -10.76 -15.77
C ALA A 76 5.73 -10.33 -15.28
N ALA A 77 6.67 -11.25 -15.06
CA ALA A 77 8.02 -10.93 -14.63
C ALA A 77 8.72 -9.95 -15.59
N VAL A 78 8.62 -10.18 -16.91
CA VAL A 78 9.13 -9.28 -17.93
C VAL A 78 8.40 -7.94 -17.92
N ALA A 79 7.07 -7.92 -17.73
CA ALA A 79 6.29 -6.69 -17.66
C ALA A 79 6.71 -5.83 -16.45
N PHE A 80 6.91 -6.43 -15.27
CA PHE A 80 7.42 -5.74 -14.08
C PHE A 80 8.86 -5.24 -14.27
N GLU A 81 9.76 -6.07 -14.83
CA GLU A 81 11.16 -5.70 -15.11
C GLU A 81 11.25 -4.52 -16.08
N LYS A 82 10.47 -4.57 -17.16
CA LYS A 82 10.41 -3.53 -18.20
C LYS A 82 9.57 -2.31 -17.81
N ARG A 83 9.04 -2.26 -16.56
CA ARG A 83 8.18 -1.18 -16.05
C ARG A 83 6.93 -0.92 -16.90
N ARG A 84 6.37 -1.98 -17.50
CA ARG A 84 5.12 -1.93 -18.27
C ARG A 84 3.88 -2.14 -17.41
N VAL A 85 4.05 -2.25 -16.09
CA VAL A 85 2.98 -2.40 -15.12
C VAL A 85 2.76 -1.08 -14.42
N THR A 86 1.59 -0.47 -14.61
CA THR A 86 1.18 0.72 -13.85
C THR A 86 0.63 0.27 -12.51
N LYS A 87 1.21 0.81 -11.44
CA LYS A 87 0.81 0.56 -10.05
C LYS A 87 0.32 1.86 -9.45
N VAL A 88 -0.88 1.87 -8.92
CA VAL A 88 -1.44 3.02 -8.22
C VAL A 88 -1.64 2.66 -6.76
N TYR A 89 -1.03 3.43 -5.88
CA TYR A 89 -1.22 3.32 -4.44
C TYR A 89 -1.91 4.57 -3.92
N HIS A 90 -2.78 4.38 -2.94
CA HIS A 90 -3.33 5.48 -2.17
C HIS A 90 -2.71 5.49 -0.78
N ALA A 91 -2.28 6.68 -0.34
CA ALA A 91 -1.69 6.89 0.97
C ALA A 91 -2.38 8.05 1.67
N LEU A 92 -2.68 7.90 2.97
CA LEU A 92 -3.02 9.05 3.81
C LEU A 92 -1.74 9.55 4.46
N SER A 93 -1.29 10.76 4.11
CA SER A 93 -0.10 11.40 4.68
C SER A 93 -0.46 12.40 5.75
N ASP A 94 0.41 12.54 6.75
CA ASP A 94 0.33 13.64 7.72
C ASP A 94 0.62 14.97 6.99
N GLY A 95 -0.16 16.02 7.32
CA GLY A 95 -0.03 17.34 6.74
C GLY A 95 -0.92 17.57 5.51
N VAL A 96 -1.04 18.84 5.14
CA VAL A 96 -1.78 19.29 3.96
C VAL A 96 -0.80 19.53 2.82
N HIS A 97 -0.96 18.78 1.74
CA HIS A 97 -0.07 18.80 0.57
C HIS A 97 -0.90 19.01 -0.70
N SER A 98 -0.57 20.03 -1.48
CA SER A 98 -1.20 20.29 -2.78
C SER A 98 -0.18 20.09 -3.87
N VAL A 99 -0.07 18.86 -4.37
CA VAL A 99 0.92 18.48 -5.37
C VAL A 99 0.25 17.85 -6.60
N ALA A 100 0.78 18.17 -7.77
CA ALA A 100 0.41 17.59 -9.04
C ALA A 100 1.68 17.14 -9.75
N ASP A 101 1.71 15.87 -10.17
CA ASP A 101 2.84 15.21 -10.85
C ASP A 101 4.20 15.43 -10.18
N LEU A 102 4.21 15.47 -8.85
CA LEU A 102 5.45 15.60 -8.08
C LEU A 102 6.32 14.35 -8.30
N GLU A 103 7.43 14.53 -8.96
CA GLU A 103 8.41 13.46 -9.17
C GLU A 103 9.39 13.37 -8.00
N ILE A 104 9.41 12.26 -7.29
CA ILE A 104 10.39 11.94 -6.25
C ILE A 104 11.36 10.92 -6.84
N ASN A 105 12.55 11.38 -7.24
CA ASN A 105 13.59 10.54 -7.86
C ASN A 105 14.79 10.42 -6.91
N LEU A 106 14.71 9.52 -5.95
CA LEU A 106 15.72 9.31 -4.92
C LEU A 106 16.12 7.83 -4.85
N PRO A 107 17.43 7.52 -5.06
CA PRO A 107 17.88 6.13 -5.07
C PRO A 107 17.86 5.50 -3.69
N LEU A 108 17.37 4.25 -3.63
CA LEU A 108 17.14 3.52 -2.39
C LEU A 108 18.07 2.33 -2.22
N THR A 109 18.55 2.11 -1.00
CA THR A 109 19.31 0.95 -0.56
C THR A 109 18.64 0.29 0.64
N THR A 110 18.97 -0.97 0.90
CA THR A 110 18.57 -1.66 2.14
C THR A 110 19.72 -1.60 3.12
N THR A 111 19.46 -1.14 4.33
CA THR A 111 20.43 -1.08 5.43
C THR A 111 20.68 -2.48 6.01
N ARG A 112 21.73 -2.64 6.82
CA ARG A 112 22.00 -3.91 7.56
C ARG A 112 20.85 -4.31 8.47
N SER A 113 20.09 -3.36 9.01
CA SER A 113 18.89 -3.62 9.83
C SER A 113 17.65 -4.01 9.03
N GLY A 114 17.75 -4.16 7.70
CA GLY A 114 16.61 -4.51 6.81
C GLY A 114 15.68 -3.34 6.50
N ARG A 115 16.00 -2.11 6.92
CA ARG A 115 15.22 -0.90 6.58
C ARG A 115 15.71 -0.31 5.25
N SER A 116 14.82 0.37 4.55
CA SER A 116 15.22 1.15 3.37
C SER A 116 15.76 2.52 3.78
N ALA A 117 16.76 3.00 3.03
CA ALA A 117 17.35 4.32 3.20
C ALA A 117 17.67 4.95 1.83
N ILE A 118 17.64 6.29 1.77
CA ILE A 118 18.10 7.03 0.60
C ILE A 118 19.64 7.00 0.58
N SER A 119 20.21 6.64 -0.56
CA SER A 119 21.68 6.64 -0.73
C SER A 119 22.05 6.96 -2.18
N LYS A 120 22.65 8.12 -2.40
CA LYS A 120 23.14 8.51 -3.73
C LYS A 120 24.28 7.63 -4.22
N LEU A 121 25.10 7.07 -3.32
CA LEU A 121 26.28 6.27 -3.67
C LEU A 121 25.95 4.79 -3.93
N LYS A 122 25.07 4.18 -3.09
CA LYS A 122 24.81 2.73 -3.10
C LYS A 122 23.36 2.39 -3.44
N GLY A 123 22.49 3.41 -3.59
CA GLY A 123 21.08 3.22 -3.86
C GLY A 123 20.80 2.79 -5.29
N LYS A 124 19.83 1.93 -5.46
CA LYS A 124 19.28 1.57 -6.77
C LYS A 124 18.30 2.66 -7.21
N PRO A 125 18.31 3.11 -8.48
CA PRO A 125 17.39 4.09 -8.99
C PRO A 125 15.92 3.73 -8.64
N SER A 126 15.20 4.73 -8.13
CA SER A 126 13.78 4.60 -7.82
C SER A 126 13.08 5.95 -7.98
N LYS A 127 11.91 5.92 -8.60
CA LYS A 127 11.09 7.09 -8.88
C LYS A 127 9.64 6.81 -8.49
N THR A 128 8.99 7.80 -7.88
CA THR A 128 7.56 7.78 -7.55
C THR A 128 6.95 9.10 -8.00
N ILE A 129 5.84 9.05 -8.72
CA ILE A 129 5.04 10.22 -9.09
C ILE A 129 3.90 10.33 -8.07
N VAL A 130 3.65 11.54 -7.55
CA VAL A 130 2.67 11.77 -6.49
C VAL A 130 1.71 12.89 -6.88
N ASN A 131 0.41 12.63 -6.68
CA ASN A 131 -0.69 13.59 -6.85
C ASN A 131 -1.54 13.66 -5.58
N SER A 132 -2.03 14.85 -5.26
CA SER A 132 -3.04 15.01 -4.22
C SER A 132 -4.42 14.67 -4.77
N ILE A 133 -5.13 13.74 -4.12
CA ILE A 133 -6.52 13.37 -4.46
C ILE A 133 -7.49 14.25 -3.67
N GLU A 134 -7.27 14.35 -2.35
CA GLU A 134 -8.18 15.05 -1.45
C GLU A 134 -7.40 15.60 -0.26
N ASN A 135 -7.59 16.88 0.06
CA ASN A 135 -6.99 17.54 1.21
C ASN A 135 -8.00 17.63 2.35
N PHE A 136 -7.56 17.33 3.56
CA PHE A 136 -8.27 17.51 4.82
C PHE A 136 -7.59 18.60 5.65
N GLY A 137 -8.02 18.85 6.87
CA GLY A 137 -7.41 19.86 7.74
C GLY A 137 -5.98 19.48 8.21
N HIS A 138 -5.72 18.18 8.44
CA HIS A 138 -4.46 17.70 8.98
C HIS A 138 -3.84 16.57 8.15
N PHE A 139 -4.53 16.09 7.13
CA PHE A 139 -4.09 14.96 6.29
C PHE A 139 -4.32 15.24 4.81
N THR A 140 -3.61 14.49 3.97
CA THR A 140 -3.86 14.46 2.53
C THR A 140 -3.98 13.02 2.05
N LEU A 141 -5.02 12.72 1.26
CA LEU A 141 -5.08 11.50 0.48
C LEU A 141 -4.26 11.70 -0.80
N LEU A 142 -3.20 10.93 -0.93
CA LEU A 142 -2.27 10.98 -2.06
C LEU A 142 -2.43 9.77 -2.97
N GLU A 143 -2.35 9.99 -4.28
CA GLU A 143 -2.08 8.98 -5.29
C GLU A 143 -0.57 8.88 -5.49
N CYS A 144 -0.02 7.65 -5.43
CA CYS A 144 1.40 7.39 -5.62
C CYS A 144 1.59 6.35 -6.73
N LYS A 145 2.34 6.69 -7.76
CA LYS A 145 2.69 5.81 -8.88
C LYS A 145 4.19 5.48 -8.88
N PRO A 146 4.62 4.39 -8.22
CA PRO A 146 6.03 4.00 -8.21
C PRO A 146 6.40 3.32 -9.53
N GLU A 147 7.41 3.84 -10.24
CA GLU A 147 7.95 3.21 -11.47
C GLU A 147 8.78 1.95 -11.15
N SER A 148 9.34 1.85 -9.95
CA SER A 148 10.06 0.66 -9.47
C SER A 148 9.35 0.03 -8.27
N GLY A 149 9.85 -1.10 -7.78
CA GLY A 149 9.28 -1.82 -6.63
C GLY A 149 10.32 -2.02 -5.53
N ARG A 150 11.04 -0.95 -5.11
CA ARG A 150 12.00 -1.05 -4.01
C ARG A 150 11.27 -1.18 -2.68
N GLN A 151 11.88 -1.89 -1.75
CA GLN A 151 11.33 -2.06 -0.40
C GLN A 151 11.04 -0.69 0.24
N HIS A 152 9.86 -0.51 0.81
CA HIS A 152 9.38 0.72 1.46
C HIS A 152 9.47 1.99 0.59
N GLN A 153 9.52 1.86 -0.74
CA GLN A 153 9.79 2.98 -1.65
C GLN A 153 8.86 4.18 -1.43
N ILE A 154 7.55 3.97 -1.48
CA ILE A 154 6.57 5.05 -1.31
C ILE A 154 6.71 5.68 0.07
N ARG A 155 6.87 4.87 1.12
CA ARG A 155 6.97 5.31 2.50
C ARG A 155 8.13 6.28 2.72
N ILE A 156 9.34 5.91 2.25
CA ILE A 156 10.52 6.75 2.40
C ILE A 156 10.54 7.93 1.44
N HIS A 157 9.99 7.79 0.22
CA HIS A 157 9.86 8.89 -0.72
C HIS A 157 8.93 9.97 -0.15
N LEU A 158 7.75 9.62 0.35
CA LEU A 158 6.83 10.58 0.97
C LEU A 158 7.44 11.23 2.22
N ALA A 159 8.08 10.46 3.08
CA ALA A 159 8.77 11.00 4.25
C ALA A 159 9.85 12.02 3.88
N SER A 160 10.59 11.81 2.78
CA SER A 160 11.61 12.75 2.28
C SER A 160 11.02 14.09 1.80
N GLN A 161 9.73 14.15 1.54
CA GLN A 161 9.00 15.36 1.14
C GLN A 161 8.21 15.97 2.31
N ASN A 162 8.53 15.62 3.55
CA ASN A 162 7.80 16.01 4.75
C ASN A 162 6.31 15.61 4.73
N ALA A 163 5.97 14.57 3.98
CA ALA A 163 4.63 13.99 3.86
C ALA A 163 4.61 12.53 4.34
N PRO A 164 5.06 12.20 5.57
CA PRO A 164 5.10 10.82 6.04
C PRO A 164 3.70 10.23 6.06
N ILE A 165 3.60 8.93 5.80
CA ILE A 165 2.32 8.22 5.83
C ILE A 165 1.82 8.13 7.27
N ALA A 166 0.55 8.44 7.52
CA ALA A 166 -0.09 8.33 8.82
C ALA A 166 0.12 6.93 9.43
N ALA A 167 0.46 6.87 10.72
CA ALA A 167 0.82 5.67 11.47
C ALA A 167 2.08 4.92 10.96
N ASP A 168 2.93 5.55 10.13
CA ASP A 168 4.23 5.01 9.76
C ASP A 168 5.35 5.51 10.66
N GLU A 169 5.38 5.04 11.89
CA GLU A 169 6.36 5.47 12.90
C GLU A 169 7.82 5.25 12.47
N ILE A 170 8.09 4.27 11.57
CA ILE A 170 9.45 4.01 11.06
C ILE A 170 9.98 5.19 10.23
N TYR A 171 9.11 5.87 9.51
CA TYR A 171 9.46 6.99 8.62
C TYR A 171 8.83 8.32 9.07
N GLY A 172 8.47 8.46 10.35
CA GLY A 172 8.07 9.73 10.97
C GLY A 172 6.58 10.04 10.95
N GLY A 173 5.74 9.13 10.46
CA GLY A 173 4.28 9.25 10.55
C GLY A 173 3.78 9.07 11.98
N LYS A 174 2.76 9.84 12.35
CA LYS A 174 2.18 9.83 13.70
C LYS A 174 0.93 8.97 13.75
N MET A 175 0.64 8.40 14.92
CA MET A 175 -0.63 7.69 15.13
C MET A 175 -1.79 8.68 15.07
N PRO A 176 -2.81 8.42 14.21
CA PRO A 176 -3.92 9.34 14.01
C PRO A 176 -5.03 9.08 15.04
N TYR A 177 -5.23 10.03 15.95
CA TYR A 177 -6.28 10.01 16.97
C TYR A 177 -7.40 11.00 16.62
N LEU A 178 -8.67 10.60 16.83
CA LEU A 178 -9.83 11.40 16.52
C LEU A 178 -9.92 12.68 17.37
N SER A 179 -9.42 12.62 18.62
CA SER A 179 -9.34 13.75 19.54
C SER A 179 -8.59 14.96 18.98
N ARG A 180 -7.66 14.75 18.05
CA ARG A 180 -6.83 15.82 17.46
C ARG A 180 -7.65 16.82 16.61
N PHE A 181 -8.80 16.42 16.07
CA PHE A 181 -9.58 17.25 15.15
C PHE A 181 -11.11 17.19 15.35
N LYS A 182 -11.62 16.33 16.23
CA LYS A 182 -13.04 16.34 16.61
C LYS A 182 -13.23 17.14 17.88
N ARG A 183 -13.77 18.37 17.77
CA ARG A 183 -14.11 19.19 18.94
C ARG A 183 -15.05 18.43 19.88
N GLY A 184 -14.81 18.55 21.19
CA GLY A 184 -15.65 17.92 22.21
C GLY A 184 -15.58 16.39 22.21
N PHE A 185 -14.58 15.79 21.55
CA PHE A 185 -14.36 14.36 21.67
C PHE A 185 -13.80 14.06 23.06
N THR A 186 -14.56 13.29 23.82
CA THR A 186 -14.11 12.75 25.10
C THR A 186 -14.11 11.24 24.96
N PRO A 187 -12.96 10.57 25.13
CA PRO A 187 -12.92 9.11 25.23
C PRO A 187 -13.83 8.64 26.36
N ASN A 188 -14.39 7.45 26.28
CA ASN A 188 -15.11 6.87 27.41
C ASN A 188 -14.19 6.86 28.65
N LYS A 189 -14.75 7.22 29.82
CA LYS A 189 -13.99 7.45 31.06
C LYS A 189 -13.04 6.28 31.46
N ASN A 190 -13.26 5.09 30.95
CA ASN A 190 -12.50 3.86 31.27
C ASN A 190 -11.74 3.29 30.08
N ASP A 191 -11.74 3.91 28.89
CA ASP A 191 -11.07 3.41 27.69
C ASP A 191 -10.01 4.38 27.20
N GLU A 192 -8.81 3.87 26.94
CA GLU A 192 -7.82 4.62 26.15
C GLU A 192 -8.32 4.84 24.73
N GLU A 193 -8.09 6.05 24.20
CA GLU A 193 -8.44 6.36 22.83
C GLU A 193 -7.67 5.45 21.86
N LYS A 194 -8.40 4.77 20.97
CA LYS A 194 -7.79 3.94 19.92
C LYS A 194 -7.52 4.79 18.68
N PRO A 195 -6.35 4.64 18.06
CA PRO A 195 -6.07 5.33 16.81
C PRO A 195 -7.04 4.86 15.72
N MET A 196 -7.35 5.75 14.75
CA MET A 196 -8.25 5.46 13.65
C MET A 196 -7.74 4.36 12.71
N ILE A 197 -6.42 4.21 12.64
CA ILE A 197 -5.73 3.10 11.97
C ILE A 197 -4.48 2.74 12.77
N VAL A 198 -4.17 1.44 12.89
CA VAL A 198 -3.04 0.93 13.70
C VAL A 198 -1.83 0.49 12.87
N ARG A 199 -1.89 0.67 11.58
CA ARG A 199 -0.85 0.37 10.59
C ARG A 199 -0.65 1.58 9.69
N PHE A 200 0.48 1.69 9.01
CA PHE A 200 0.64 2.78 8.07
C PHE A 200 -0.45 2.75 6.97
N ALA A 201 -1.03 3.93 6.73
CA ALA A 201 -2.17 4.10 5.85
C ALA A 201 -1.76 4.08 4.37
N LEU A 202 -1.38 2.89 3.87
CA LEU A 202 -0.99 2.64 2.48
C LEU A 202 -1.79 1.47 1.90
N HIS A 203 -2.32 1.67 0.70
CA HIS A 203 -3.15 0.71 -0.02
C HIS A 203 -2.77 0.64 -1.49
N ALA A 204 -2.46 -0.55 -2.02
CA ALA A 204 -2.26 -0.80 -3.43
C ALA A 204 -3.63 -0.82 -4.14
N TYR A 205 -4.06 0.36 -4.62
CA TYR A 205 -5.41 0.59 -5.10
C TYR A 205 -5.69 -0.08 -6.44
N SER A 206 -4.79 0.10 -7.43
CA SER A 206 -4.94 -0.56 -8.71
C SER A 206 -3.63 -1.01 -9.34
N LEU A 207 -3.76 -1.96 -10.25
CA LEU A 207 -2.68 -2.50 -11.04
C LEU A 207 -3.17 -2.65 -12.47
N GLU A 208 -2.40 -2.11 -13.44
CA GLU A 208 -2.71 -2.17 -14.87
C GLU A 208 -1.54 -2.80 -15.62
N LEU A 209 -1.83 -3.79 -16.45
CA LEU A 209 -0.88 -4.45 -17.34
C LEU A 209 -1.63 -5.08 -18.52
N GLU A 210 -0.89 -5.47 -19.54
CA GLU A 210 -1.45 -6.28 -20.64
C GLU A 210 -1.39 -7.78 -20.26
N ASP A 211 -2.38 -8.55 -20.71
CA ASP A 211 -2.35 -10.01 -20.65
C ASP A 211 -1.41 -10.57 -21.74
N ILE A 212 -1.23 -11.89 -21.78
CA ILE A 212 -0.39 -12.59 -22.77
C ILE A 212 -0.84 -12.34 -24.21
N ASP A 213 -2.14 -12.19 -24.43
CA ASP A 213 -2.77 -11.86 -25.73
C ASP A 213 -2.83 -10.36 -26.03
N ARG A 214 -2.18 -9.53 -25.16
CA ARG A 214 -2.16 -8.06 -25.21
C ARG A 214 -3.47 -7.38 -24.85
N THR A 215 -4.46 -8.10 -24.32
CA THR A 215 -5.66 -7.50 -23.78
C THR A 215 -5.32 -6.65 -22.57
N PRO A 216 -5.71 -5.35 -22.50
CA PRO A 216 -5.47 -4.52 -21.33
C PRO A 216 -6.24 -5.04 -20.11
N MET A 217 -5.57 -5.16 -18.99
CA MET A 217 -6.15 -5.53 -17.70
C MET A 217 -5.99 -4.38 -16.71
N LYS A 218 -7.08 -3.98 -16.08
CA LYS A 218 -7.10 -3.05 -14.95
C LYS A 218 -7.77 -3.72 -13.77
N ILE A 219 -7.02 -3.94 -12.72
CA ILE A 219 -7.46 -4.62 -11.50
C ILE A 219 -7.51 -3.60 -10.38
N ILE A 220 -8.63 -3.53 -9.67
CA ILE A 220 -8.87 -2.58 -8.57
C ILE A 220 -9.18 -3.37 -7.30
N ALA A 221 -8.64 -2.94 -6.17
CA ALA A 221 -9.03 -3.40 -4.85
C ALA A 221 -9.68 -2.25 -4.08
N ASP A 222 -10.89 -2.48 -3.58
CA ASP A 222 -11.57 -1.52 -2.71
C ASP A 222 -10.80 -1.30 -1.40
N TYR A 223 -10.99 -0.12 -0.81
CA TYR A 223 -10.38 0.17 0.48
C TYR A 223 -10.82 -0.82 1.56
N PRO A 224 -9.89 -1.38 2.32
CA PRO A 224 -10.26 -2.17 3.49
C PRO A 224 -10.94 -1.27 4.53
N LYS A 225 -11.72 -1.90 5.40
CA LYS A 225 -12.60 -1.21 6.36
C LYS A 225 -11.88 -0.15 7.19
N ASP A 226 -10.67 -0.43 7.67
CA ASP A 226 -9.89 0.50 8.48
C ASP A 226 -9.52 1.78 7.70
N PHE A 227 -9.07 1.63 6.45
CA PHE A 227 -8.71 2.74 5.57
C PHE A 227 -9.95 3.55 5.15
N ALA A 228 -11.04 2.86 4.76
CA ALA A 228 -12.30 3.51 4.38
C ALA A 228 -12.93 4.30 5.55
N VAL A 229 -12.90 3.74 6.76
CA VAL A 229 -13.39 4.41 7.97
C VAL A 229 -12.53 5.63 8.30
N PHE A 230 -11.22 5.54 8.16
CA PHE A 230 -10.33 6.67 8.40
C PHE A 230 -10.67 7.83 7.45
N ILE A 231 -10.77 7.61 6.12
CA ILE A 231 -11.20 8.65 5.16
C ILE A 231 -12.57 9.22 5.54
N LYS A 232 -13.54 8.36 5.89
CA LYS A 232 -14.89 8.81 6.29
C LYS A 232 -14.86 9.72 7.50
N LEU A 233 -14.02 9.44 8.48
CA LEU A 233 -13.87 10.27 9.69
C LEU A 233 -13.19 11.60 9.35
N LEU A 234 -12.17 11.62 8.48
CA LEU A 234 -11.55 12.85 8.01
C LEU A 234 -12.56 13.74 7.27
N ARG A 235 -13.31 13.21 6.32
CA ARG A 235 -14.37 13.94 5.61
C ARG A 235 -15.42 14.55 6.56
N LYS A 236 -15.68 13.89 7.67
CA LYS A 236 -16.68 14.33 8.64
C LYS A 236 -16.14 15.38 9.61
N TYR A 237 -14.91 15.22 10.10
CA TYR A 237 -14.41 15.96 11.25
C TYR A 237 -13.15 16.80 10.98
N ASP A 238 -12.43 16.53 9.87
CA ASP A 238 -11.17 17.18 9.51
C ASP A 238 -11.27 17.87 8.14
N LYS A 239 -12.30 18.73 7.96
CA LYS A 239 -12.55 19.39 6.67
C LYS A 239 -11.43 20.38 6.34
N ALA A 240 -11.04 20.46 5.07
CA ALA A 240 -10.14 21.47 4.55
C ALA A 240 -10.67 22.87 4.86
N GLY A 241 -9.79 23.78 5.33
CA GLY A 241 -10.16 25.14 5.72
C GLY A 241 -10.71 25.29 7.16
N SER A 242 -10.79 24.20 7.93
CA SER A 242 -11.10 24.27 9.37
C SER A 242 -9.83 24.56 10.17
N THR A 243 -9.21 25.73 9.97
CA THR A 243 -8.14 26.23 10.85
C THR A 243 -8.73 26.59 12.21
N PHE A 244 -8.16 26.02 13.28
CA PHE A 244 -8.48 26.34 14.68
C PHE A 244 -7.57 27.42 15.21
#